data_53a44c494f070628f4784a30c1012d43
#
_entry.id   53a44c494f070628f4784a30c1012d43
#
_cell.length_a   1.000
_cell.length_b   1.000
_cell.length_c   1.000
_cell.angle_alpha   90.00
_cell.angle_beta   90.00
_cell.angle_gamma   90.00
#
_symmetry.space_group_name_H-M   'P 1'
#
loop_
_entity.id
_entity.type
_entity.pdbx_description
1 polymer ?
#
loop_
_entity_poly.entity_id
_entity_poly.type
_entity_poly.pdbx_seq_one_letter_code
_entity_poly.pdbx_strand_id
1 'polypeptide(L)'
;MVYKQEDISTGKFRRTFSENVDSEELVWHRDRRDREVFIESSNGWMLQIENELPKPLLEGQKYFIPKETYHRVIKGTGDLIIEVKEDTRTVRVPKVVKENVKRGIFYLRKQGKKDMFAEKLLEGKNITVEDIQTIKKYFDSQKNTPLLKEGFKGRPHEDNDYVMSLLRGGEIGYKWVVKECRRLL
;
A
#
# COMPACT_ATOMS: atom_id res chain seq x y z
N MET A 1 21.80 -5.70 11.81
CA MET A 1 20.28 -5.75 11.71
C MET A 1 19.74 -4.76 12.72
N VAL A 2 19.02 -3.77 12.24
CA VAL A 2 18.58 -2.60 13.04
C VAL A 2 17.64 -2.97 14.20
N TYR A 3 16.80 -3.98 14.00
CA TYR A 3 15.85 -4.48 15.00
C TYR A 3 15.59 -5.98 14.84
N LYS A 4 15.14 -6.61 15.93
CA LYS A 4 14.53 -7.94 15.90
C LYS A 4 13.02 -7.78 15.73
N GLN A 5 12.38 -8.59 14.86
CA GLN A 5 10.92 -8.57 14.67
C GLN A 5 10.33 -9.92 15.05
N GLU A 6 9.18 -9.87 15.74
CA GLU A 6 8.37 -11.02 16.12
C GLU A 6 6.93 -10.77 15.62
N ASP A 7 6.43 -11.63 14.75
CA ASP A 7 5.07 -11.51 14.22
C ASP A 7 4.05 -11.99 15.26
N ILE A 8 3.07 -11.16 15.59
CA ILE A 8 1.99 -11.45 16.52
C ILE A 8 0.76 -11.98 15.77
N SER A 9 0.37 -11.30 14.71
CA SER A 9 -0.73 -11.68 13.81
C SER A 9 -0.61 -10.94 12.48
N THR A 10 -1.52 -11.17 11.53
CA THR A 10 -1.51 -10.47 10.25
C THR A 10 -1.51 -8.95 10.44
N GLY A 11 -0.43 -8.30 10.01
CA GLY A 11 -0.23 -6.84 10.13
C GLY A 11 0.02 -6.33 11.53
N LYS A 12 0.32 -7.21 12.48
CA LYS A 12 0.67 -6.86 13.85
C LYS A 12 1.94 -7.58 14.26
N PHE A 13 2.97 -6.84 14.61
CA PHE A 13 4.28 -7.38 14.99
C PHE A 13 4.94 -6.51 16.06
N ARG A 14 5.85 -7.13 16.82
CA ARG A 14 6.72 -6.47 17.79
C ARG A 14 8.08 -6.23 17.17
N ARG A 15 8.66 -5.05 17.40
CA ARG A 15 10.06 -4.77 17.08
C ARG A 15 10.82 -4.37 18.32
N THR A 16 12.02 -4.94 18.46
CA THR A 16 12.97 -4.60 19.51
C THR A 16 14.22 -4.00 18.87
N PHE A 17 14.48 -2.74 19.13
CA PHE A 17 15.74 -2.07 18.79
C PHE A 17 16.65 -2.17 19.99
N SER A 18 17.81 -2.79 19.81
CA SER A 18 18.78 -2.96 20.91
C SER A 18 19.43 -1.63 21.28
N GLU A 19 19.73 -1.47 22.56
CA GLU A 19 20.59 -0.37 23.02
C GLU A 19 21.96 -0.30 22.34
N ASN A 20 22.42 -1.44 21.77
CA ASN A 20 23.69 -1.54 21.06
C ASN A 20 23.56 -1.27 19.54
N VAL A 21 22.37 -0.91 19.04
CA VAL A 21 22.22 -0.56 17.61
C VAL A 21 23.07 0.67 17.29
N ASP A 22 23.75 0.63 16.14
CA ASP A 22 24.49 1.79 15.65
C ASP A 22 23.51 2.90 15.24
N SER A 23 23.72 4.11 15.74
CA SER A 23 22.89 5.27 15.40
C SER A 23 22.90 5.57 13.90
N GLU A 24 23.97 5.22 13.18
CA GLU A 24 24.08 5.40 11.74
C GLU A 24 23.17 4.45 10.95
N GLU A 25 22.75 3.32 11.54
CA GLU A 25 21.77 2.42 10.93
C GLU A 25 20.31 2.94 11.06
N LEU A 26 20.04 3.90 11.94
CA LEU A 26 18.72 4.48 12.17
C LEU A 26 18.40 5.58 11.15
N VAL A 27 18.41 5.19 9.88
CA VAL A 27 18.27 6.10 8.74
C VAL A 27 16.83 6.52 8.47
N TRP A 28 16.69 7.64 7.78
CA TRP A 28 15.41 8.07 7.24
C TRP A 28 14.87 7.03 6.25
N HIS A 29 13.62 6.62 6.46
CA HIS A 29 12.91 5.69 5.58
C HIS A 29 11.42 6.03 5.54
N ARG A 30 10.69 5.39 4.64
CA ARG A 30 9.24 5.52 4.53
C ARG A 30 8.61 4.14 4.39
N ASP A 31 7.43 3.99 4.94
CA ASP A 31 6.67 2.74 4.91
C ASP A 31 5.58 2.78 3.83
N ARG A 32 5.28 1.63 3.29
CA ARG A 32 4.22 1.49 2.25
C ARG A 32 2.80 1.55 2.82
N ARG A 33 2.65 1.46 4.15
CA ARG A 33 1.36 1.37 4.83
C ARG A 33 1.34 2.31 6.03
N ASP A 34 0.12 2.77 6.36
CA ASP A 34 -0.11 3.47 7.62
C ASP A 34 0.22 2.54 8.79
N ARG A 35 0.87 3.08 9.82
CA ARG A 35 1.25 2.36 11.02
C ARG A 35 0.74 3.05 12.27
N GLU A 36 0.11 2.29 13.15
CA GLU A 36 -0.08 2.64 14.56
C GLU A 36 1.03 1.94 15.34
N VAL A 37 1.84 2.72 16.05
CA VAL A 37 2.96 2.24 16.85
C VAL A 37 2.62 2.45 18.32
N PHE A 38 2.52 1.36 19.07
CA PHE A 38 2.36 1.38 20.52
C PHE A 38 3.73 1.16 21.18
N ILE A 39 4.07 1.99 22.17
CA ILE A 39 5.35 1.92 22.86
C ILE A 39 5.21 1.02 24.09
N GLU A 40 5.86 -0.14 24.06
CA GLU A 40 5.90 -1.08 25.17
C GLU A 40 7.00 -0.72 26.17
N SER A 41 8.19 -0.31 25.67
CA SER A 41 9.30 0.17 26.48
C SER A 41 10.14 1.17 25.70
N SER A 42 10.54 2.27 26.36
CA SER A 42 11.38 3.31 25.77
C SER A 42 12.07 4.12 26.84
N ASN A 43 13.34 4.42 26.64
CA ASN A 43 14.10 5.31 27.51
C ASN A 43 14.87 6.34 26.68
N GLY A 44 14.29 7.54 26.54
CA GLY A 44 14.89 8.64 25.79
C GLY A 44 14.90 8.47 24.27
N TRP A 45 14.31 7.40 23.73
CA TRP A 45 14.14 7.26 22.28
C TRP A 45 13.13 8.27 21.75
N MET A 46 13.36 8.73 20.52
CA MET A 46 12.49 9.73 19.88
C MET A 46 12.07 9.26 18.49
N LEU A 47 10.90 9.70 18.05
CA LEU A 47 10.42 9.60 16.67
C LEU A 47 10.56 10.97 16.01
N GLN A 48 11.15 11.01 14.82
CA GLN A 48 11.15 12.19 13.97
C GLN A 48 10.44 11.88 12.66
N ILE A 49 9.42 12.67 12.36
CA ILE A 49 8.70 12.67 11.07
C ILE A 49 9.25 13.85 10.25
N GLU A 50 9.29 13.71 8.93
CA GLU A 50 9.77 14.79 8.05
C GLU A 50 9.01 16.11 8.29
N ASN A 51 9.75 17.21 8.28
CA ASN A 51 9.24 18.55 8.56
C ASN A 51 8.71 18.76 10.00
N GLU A 52 8.95 17.80 10.92
CA GLU A 52 8.61 17.93 12.34
C GLU A 52 9.85 17.85 13.23
N LEU A 53 9.75 18.45 14.43
CA LEU A 53 10.75 18.26 15.47
C LEU A 53 10.65 16.83 16.04
N PRO A 54 11.77 16.25 16.51
CA PRO A 54 11.74 14.96 17.18
C PRO A 54 10.79 14.98 18.39
N LYS A 55 9.97 13.96 18.52
CA LYS A 55 9.04 13.75 19.63
C LYS A 55 9.49 12.56 20.48
N PRO A 56 9.50 12.68 21.83
CA PRO A 56 9.84 11.55 22.69
C PRO A 56 8.83 10.40 22.50
N LEU A 57 9.35 9.17 22.45
CA LEU A 57 8.53 7.97 22.50
C LEU A 57 8.27 7.60 23.97
N LEU A 58 7.03 7.77 24.42
CA LEU A 58 6.64 7.54 25.82
C LEU A 58 5.95 6.18 25.96
N GLU A 59 6.34 5.42 26.97
CA GLU A 59 5.72 4.13 27.28
C GLU A 59 4.20 4.25 27.46
N GLY A 60 3.46 3.27 26.95
CA GLY A 60 2.00 3.23 26.96
C GLY A 60 1.30 4.14 25.95
N GLN A 61 2.04 4.97 25.20
CA GLN A 61 1.47 5.86 24.21
C GLN A 61 1.46 5.24 22.81
N LYS A 62 0.59 5.78 21.95
CA LYS A 62 0.46 5.43 20.56
C LYS A 62 0.86 6.57 19.66
N TYR A 63 1.55 6.23 18.59
CA TYR A 63 1.99 7.17 17.56
C TYR A 63 1.48 6.68 16.21
N PHE A 64 1.02 7.62 15.38
CA PHE A 64 0.59 7.32 14.02
C PHE A 64 1.66 7.77 13.03
N ILE A 65 2.08 6.87 12.15
CA ILE A 65 3.03 7.14 11.08
C ILE A 65 2.28 6.94 9.75
N PRO A 66 2.00 8.01 9.01
CA PRO A 66 1.34 7.90 7.71
C PRO A 66 2.23 7.15 6.70
N LYS A 67 1.61 6.40 5.80
CA LYS A 67 2.31 5.78 4.67
C LYS A 67 3.05 6.80 3.82
N GLU A 68 4.14 6.37 3.19
CA GLU A 68 4.96 7.17 2.28
C GLU A 68 5.53 8.46 2.90
N THR A 69 5.48 8.60 4.24
CA THR A 69 6.04 9.73 5.00
C THR A 69 7.41 9.35 5.53
N TYR A 70 8.43 10.17 5.25
CA TYR A 70 9.78 9.93 5.77
C TYR A 70 9.80 10.10 7.28
N HIS A 71 10.39 9.13 7.95
CA HIS A 71 10.55 9.14 9.40
C HIS A 71 11.79 8.33 9.81
N ARG A 72 12.23 8.55 11.03
CA ARG A 72 13.28 7.78 11.70
C ARG A 72 13.05 7.72 13.20
N VAL A 73 13.65 6.75 13.86
CA VAL A 73 13.86 6.78 15.31
C VAL A 73 15.22 7.35 15.63
N ILE A 74 15.32 8.07 16.73
CA ILE A 74 16.57 8.61 17.28
C ILE A 74 16.85 7.83 18.54
N LYS A 75 18.08 7.31 18.65
CA LYS A 75 18.50 6.43 19.74
C LYS A 75 18.41 7.11 21.09
N GLY A 76 17.86 6.38 22.06
CA GLY A 76 17.89 6.67 23.48
C GLY A 76 18.87 5.77 24.23
N THR A 77 18.55 5.45 25.47
CA THR A 77 19.28 4.49 26.31
C THR A 77 18.41 3.26 26.56
N GLY A 78 19.04 2.07 26.68
CA GLY A 78 18.31 0.82 26.78
C GLY A 78 17.59 0.42 25.48
N ASP A 79 16.88 -0.67 25.50
CA ASP A 79 16.13 -1.18 24.36
C ASP A 79 14.85 -0.37 24.11
N LEU A 80 14.52 -0.15 22.82
CA LEU A 80 13.19 0.32 22.41
C LEU A 80 12.35 -0.88 21.99
N ILE A 81 11.22 -1.09 22.66
CA ILE A 81 10.27 -2.16 22.32
C ILE A 81 8.96 -1.51 21.89
N ILE A 82 8.55 -1.83 20.65
CA ILE A 82 7.32 -1.29 20.05
C ILE A 82 6.47 -2.41 19.48
N GLU A 83 5.16 -2.27 19.62
CA GLU A 83 4.19 -3.03 18.86
C GLU A 83 3.72 -2.19 17.67
N VAL A 84 3.81 -2.73 16.48
CA VAL A 84 3.39 -2.07 15.24
C VAL A 84 2.15 -2.76 14.70
N LYS A 85 1.14 -1.96 14.36
CA LYS A 85 -0.05 -2.39 13.65
C LYS A 85 -0.12 -1.67 12.30
N GLU A 86 -0.02 -2.44 11.22
CA GLU A 86 -0.19 -1.95 9.86
C GLU A 86 -1.64 -2.09 9.38
N ASP A 87 -2.11 -1.17 8.55
CA ASP A 87 -3.41 -1.33 7.88
C ASP A 87 -3.30 -2.45 6.82
N THR A 88 -3.86 -3.60 7.16
CA THR A 88 -3.89 -4.79 6.31
C THR A 88 -5.29 -5.10 5.77
N ARG A 89 -6.22 -4.12 5.84
CA ARG A 89 -7.57 -4.32 5.27
C ARG A 89 -7.46 -4.75 3.81
N THR A 90 -8.14 -5.82 3.47
CA THR A 90 -8.18 -6.35 2.10
C THR A 90 -9.59 -6.27 1.54
N VAL A 91 -9.68 -6.21 0.22
CA VAL A 91 -10.93 -6.09 -0.51
C VAL A 91 -11.07 -7.25 -1.48
N ARG A 92 -12.27 -7.81 -1.54
CA ARG A 92 -12.57 -8.86 -2.51
C ARG A 92 -12.82 -8.27 -3.90
N VAL A 93 -12.09 -8.73 -4.89
CA VAL A 93 -12.31 -8.34 -6.30
C VAL A 93 -13.56 -9.03 -6.85
N PRO A 94 -14.57 -8.29 -7.36
CA PRO A 94 -15.75 -8.88 -7.97
C PRO A 94 -15.41 -9.74 -9.20
N LYS A 95 -16.20 -10.79 -9.43
CA LYS A 95 -16.00 -11.71 -10.57
C LYS A 95 -15.96 -10.97 -11.91
N VAL A 96 -16.88 -10.04 -12.13
CA VAL A 96 -16.97 -9.25 -13.37
C VAL A 96 -15.74 -8.37 -13.60
N VAL A 97 -15.12 -7.84 -12.52
CA VAL A 97 -13.85 -7.11 -12.60
C VAL A 97 -12.73 -8.06 -13.02
N LYS A 98 -12.66 -9.25 -12.42
CA LYS A 98 -11.65 -10.27 -12.79
C LYS A 98 -11.78 -10.72 -14.25
N GLU A 99 -12.99 -10.82 -14.79
CA GLU A 99 -13.22 -11.15 -16.19
C GLU A 99 -12.63 -10.11 -17.14
N ASN A 100 -12.80 -8.81 -16.84
CA ASN A 100 -12.16 -7.74 -17.60
C ASN A 100 -10.63 -7.79 -17.49
N VAL A 101 -10.11 -7.98 -16.28
CA VAL A 101 -8.66 -8.13 -16.03
C VAL A 101 -8.10 -9.31 -16.83
N LYS A 102 -8.78 -10.46 -16.84
CA LYS A 102 -8.40 -11.64 -17.62
C LYS A 102 -8.31 -11.35 -19.13
N ARG A 103 -9.27 -10.60 -19.66
CA ARG A 103 -9.25 -10.14 -21.05
C ARG A 103 -8.06 -9.22 -21.33
N GLY A 104 -7.79 -8.26 -20.44
CA GLY A 104 -6.63 -7.37 -20.53
C GLY A 104 -5.31 -8.15 -20.54
N ILE A 105 -5.14 -9.12 -19.64
CA ILE A 105 -3.96 -10.00 -19.59
C ILE A 105 -3.81 -10.79 -20.88
N PHE A 106 -4.89 -11.32 -21.43
CA PHE A 106 -4.86 -12.04 -22.71
C PHE A 106 -4.32 -11.16 -23.85
N TYR A 107 -4.78 -9.92 -23.99
CA TYR A 107 -4.29 -8.99 -25.00
C TYR A 107 -2.85 -8.55 -24.75
N LEU A 108 -2.48 -8.28 -23.49
CA LEU A 108 -1.13 -7.89 -23.12
C LEU A 108 -0.11 -9.00 -23.44
N ARG A 109 -0.48 -10.25 -23.18
CA ARG A 109 0.37 -11.42 -23.49
C ARG A 109 0.60 -11.60 -25.00
N LYS A 110 -0.38 -11.24 -25.85
CA LYS A 110 -0.18 -11.21 -27.31
C LYS A 110 0.86 -10.19 -27.75
N GLN A 111 1.09 -9.15 -26.93
CA GLN A 111 2.15 -8.15 -27.12
C GLN A 111 3.51 -8.59 -26.50
N GLY A 112 3.61 -9.80 -25.96
CA GLY A 112 4.81 -10.28 -25.26
C GLY A 112 5.07 -9.61 -23.89
N LYS A 113 4.08 -8.93 -23.33
CA LYS A 113 4.20 -8.16 -22.08
C LYS A 113 3.49 -8.84 -20.91
N LYS A 114 3.84 -8.45 -19.68
CA LYS A 114 3.23 -8.89 -18.42
C LYS A 114 2.91 -7.68 -17.52
N ASP A 115 1.87 -7.81 -16.69
CA ASP A 115 1.51 -6.84 -15.65
C ASP A 115 1.25 -7.60 -14.35
N MET A 116 2.19 -7.52 -13.41
CA MET A 116 2.13 -8.22 -12.12
C MET A 116 0.95 -7.75 -11.26
N PHE A 117 0.57 -6.47 -11.38
CA PHE A 117 -0.57 -5.94 -10.65
C PHE A 117 -1.90 -6.51 -11.16
N ALA A 118 -2.04 -6.66 -12.48
CA ALA A 118 -3.21 -7.30 -13.08
C ALA A 118 -3.31 -8.79 -12.70
N GLU A 119 -2.18 -9.51 -12.64
CA GLU A 119 -2.17 -10.91 -12.15
C GLU A 119 -2.64 -10.97 -10.68
N LYS A 120 -2.16 -10.07 -9.81
CA LYS A 120 -2.65 -9.94 -8.43
C LYS A 120 -4.16 -9.70 -8.35
N LEU A 121 -4.70 -8.80 -9.19
CA LEU A 121 -6.15 -8.54 -9.27
C LEU A 121 -6.94 -9.77 -9.74
N LEU A 122 -6.41 -10.52 -10.70
CA LEU A 122 -7.03 -11.74 -11.22
C LEU A 122 -7.12 -12.82 -10.15
N GLU A 123 -6.06 -13.03 -9.39
CA GLU A 123 -6.08 -13.91 -8.21
C GLU A 123 -7.11 -13.44 -7.19
N GLY A 124 -7.21 -12.13 -6.98
CA GLY A 124 -8.15 -11.46 -6.09
C GLY A 124 -7.88 -11.75 -4.62
N LYS A 125 -6.63 -12.06 -4.29
CA LYS A 125 -6.14 -12.25 -2.92
C LYS A 125 -5.33 -11.03 -2.49
N ASN A 126 -5.48 -10.65 -1.23
CA ASN A 126 -4.66 -9.58 -0.63
C ASN A 126 -4.69 -8.24 -1.39
N ILE A 127 -5.85 -7.89 -1.96
CA ILE A 127 -6.03 -6.56 -2.56
C ILE A 127 -6.24 -5.57 -1.42
N THR A 128 -5.29 -4.68 -1.23
CA THR A 128 -5.25 -3.73 -0.12
C THR A 128 -5.98 -2.43 -0.45
N VAL A 129 -6.14 -1.57 0.55
CA VAL A 129 -6.71 -0.22 0.37
C VAL A 129 -5.85 0.60 -0.60
N GLU A 130 -4.53 0.45 -0.54
CA GLU A 130 -3.59 1.11 -1.46
C GLU A 130 -3.76 0.64 -2.90
N ASP A 131 -4.00 -0.66 -3.10
CA ASP A 131 -4.30 -1.20 -4.44
C ASP A 131 -5.57 -0.54 -5.02
N ILE A 132 -6.61 -0.39 -4.19
CA ILE A 132 -7.86 0.28 -4.57
C ILE A 132 -7.63 1.75 -4.93
N GLN A 133 -6.83 2.47 -4.13
CA GLN A 133 -6.47 3.85 -4.41
C GLN A 133 -5.65 3.98 -5.70
N THR A 134 -4.72 3.05 -5.94
CA THR A 134 -3.91 3.00 -7.16
C THR A 134 -4.77 2.84 -8.41
N ILE A 135 -5.74 1.93 -8.38
CA ILE A 135 -6.70 1.75 -9.48
C ILE A 135 -7.53 3.02 -9.68
N LYS A 136 -8.05 3.59 -8.58
CA LYS A 136 -8.83 4.83 -8.64
C LYS A 136 -8.02 5.97 -9.27
N LYS A 137 -6.79 6.17 -8.82
CA LYS A 137 -5.87 7.20 -9.35
C LYS A 137 -5.62 7.02 -10.84
N TYR A 138 -5.41 5.78 -11.30
CA TYR A 138 -5.30 5.49 -12.73
C TYR A 138 -6.52 5.98 -13.51
N PHE A 139 -7.73 5.59 -13.10
CA PHE A 139 -8.95 6.00 -13.80
C PHE A 139 -9.24 7.50 -13.67
N ASP A 140 -8.93 8.11 -12.55
CA ASP A 140 -9.09 9.57 -12.37
C ASP A 140 -8.18 10.36 -13.32
N SER A 141 -6.99 9.84 -13.62
CA SER A 141 -6.10 10.45 -14.63
C SER A 141 -6.63 10.29 -16.06
N GLN A 142 -7.51 9.31 -16.31
CA GLN A 142 -8.09 9.00 -17.61
C GLN A 142 -9.50 9.58 -17.83
N LYS A 143 -10.03 10.39 -16.91
CA LYS A 143 -11.42 10.90 -16.93
C LYS A 143 -11.85 11.59 -18.22
N ASN A 144 -10.91 12.13 -18.97
CA ASN A 144 -11.18 12.86 -20.21
C ASN A 144 -10.96 12.01 -21.47
N THR A 145 -10.64 10.71 -21.33
CA THR A 145 -10.45 9.84 -22.49
C THR A 145 -11.79 9.24 -22.95
N PRO A 146 -12.04 9.12 -24.26
CA PRO A 146 -13.28 8.54 -24.82
C PRO A 146 -13.54 7.10 -24.36
N LEU A 147 -12.50 6.36 -23.96
CA LEU A 147 -12.54 4.96 -23.56
C LEU A 147 -13.45 4.65 -22.36
N LEU A 148 -13.72 5.63 -21.49
CA LEU A 148 -14.62 5.47 -20.36
C LEU A 148 -16.09 5.79 -20.70
N LYS A 149 -16.35 6.44 -21.85
CA LYS A 149 -17.69 6.96 -22.20
C LYS A 149 -18.39 6.17 -23.29
N GLU A 150 -17.65 5.55 -24.18
CA GLU A 150 -18.21 4.81 -25.32
C GLU A 150 -17.45 3.50 -25.50
N GLY A 151 -18.12 2.39 -25.58
CA GLY A 151 -17.48 1.08 -25.81
C GLY A 151 -16.49 1.14 -26.98
N PHE A 152 -15.35 0.48 -26.81
CA PHE A 152 -14.26 0.46 -27.79
C PHE A 152 -14.73 -0.10 -29.15
N LYS A 153 -14.55 0.65 -30.24
CA LYS A 153 -14.96 0.31 -31.61
C LYS A 153 -13.82 -0.19 -32.50
N GLY A 154 -12.60 -0.41 -31.97
CA GLY A 154 -11.41 -0.80 -32.74
C GLY A 154 -10.97 -2.26 -32.51
N ARG A 155 -9.72 -2.55 -32.89
CA ARG A 155 -9.06 -3.83 -32.58
C ARG A 155 -8.48 -3.76 -31.16
N PRO A 156 -9.05 -4.47 -30.17
CA PRO A 156 -8.70 -4.27 -28.75
C PRO A 156 -7.22 -4.51 -28.43
N HIS A 157 -6.55 -5.37 -29.18
CA HIS A 157 -5.15 -5.75 -28.96
C HIS A 157 -4.13 -4.75 -29.51
N GLU A 158 -4.57 -3.79 -30.31
CA GLU A 158 -3.73 -2.74 -30.90
C GLU A 158 -3.80 -1.44 -30.10
N ASP A 159 -4.81 -1.30 -29.23
CA ASP A 159 -5.02 -0.12 -28.40
C ASP A 159 -4.46 -0.35 -26.98
N ASN A 160 -3.31 0.27 -26.70
CA ASN A 160 -2.67 0.14 -25.40
C ASN A 160 -3.53 0.72 -24.27
N ASP A 161 -4.22 1.83 -24.48
CA ASP A 161 -5.02 2.48 -23.43
C ASP A 161 -6.23 1.64 -23.07
N TYR A 162 -6.87 1.01 -24.08
CA TYR A 162 -7.95 0.08 -23.83
C TYR A 162 -7.48 -1.17 -23.06
N VAL A 163 -6.33 -1.74 -23.45
CA VAL A 163 -5.75 -2.90 -22.75
C VAL A 163 -5.40 -2.51 -21.32
N MET A 164 -4.77 -1.36 -21.10
CA MET A 164 -4.45 -0.86 -19.77
C MET A 164 -5.69 -0.63 -18.90
N SER A 165 -6.77 -0.11 -19.48
CA SER A 165 -8.06 0.01 -18.79
C SER A 165 -8.60 -1.35 -18.34
N LEU A 166 -8.61 -2.36 -19.23
CA LEU A 166 -9.03 -3.72 -18.89
C LEU A 166 -8.19 -4.34 -17.77
N LEU A 167 -6.87 -4.12 -17.77
CA LEU A 167 -5.96 -4.61 -16.73
C LEU A 167 -6.28 -4.04 -15.34
N ARG A 168 -7.03 -2.95 -15.27
CA ARG A 168 -7.55 -2.33 -14.02
C ARG A 168 -9.06 -2.61 -13.81
N GLY A 169 -9.66 -3.48 -14.63
CA GLY A 169 -11.05 -3.91 -14.52
C GLY A 169 -12.04 -3.17 -15.41
N GLY A 170 -11.57 -2.24 -16.26
CA GLY A 170 -12.43 -1.44 -17.15
C GLY A 170 -13.36 -0.49 -16.37
N GLU A 171 -14.44 -0.02 -16.99
CA GLU A 171 -15.43 0.85 -16.36
C GLU A 171 -16.05 0.22 -15.10
N ILE A 172 -16.28 -1.07 -15.10
CA ILE A 172 -16.81 -1.80 -13.94
C ILE A 172 -15.79 -1.78 -12.78
N GLY A 173 -14.50 -1.92 -13.10
CA GLY A 173 -13.40 -1.78 -12.14
C GLY A 173 -13.39 -0.37 -11.52
N TYR A 174 -13.55 0.67 -12.31
CA TYR A 174 -13.66 2.04 -11.80
C TYR A 174 -14.84 2.23 -10.84
N LYS A 175 -16.05 1.79 -11.23
CA LYS A 175 -17.23 1.86 -10.37
C LYS A 175 -17.03 1.11 -9.05
N TRP A 176 -16.41 -0.05 -9.12
CA TRP A 176 -16.07 -0.82 -7.94
C TRP A 176 -15.09 -0.08 -7.01
N VAL A 177 -13.96 0.43 -7.51
CA VAL A 177 -12.99 1.12 -6.65
C VAL A 177 -13.53 2.41 -6.06
N VAL A 178 -14.39 3.15 -6.79
CA VAL A 178 -15.06 4.34 -6.25
C VAL A 178 -15.95 3.96 -5.05
N LYS A 179 -16.71 2.86 -5.17
CA LYS A 179 -17.53 2.33 -4.05
C LYS A 179 -16.67 1.93 -2.87
N GLU A 180 -15.58 1.17 -3.11
CA GLU A 180 -14.71 0.71 -2.04
C GLU A 180 -13.95 1.85 -1.36
N CYS A 181 -13.50 2.86 -2.10
CA CYS A 181 -12.91 4.06 -1.51
C CYS A 181 -13.87 4.76 -0.55
N ARG A 182 -15.15 4.94 -0.93
CA ARG A 182 -16.17 5.55 -0.05
C ARG A 182 -16.44 4.72 1.22
N ARG A 183 -16.26 3.41 1.15
CA ARG A 183 -16.48 2.48 2.29
C ARG A 183 -15.28 2.42 3.24
N LEU A 184 -14.07 2.63 2.74
CA LEU A 184 -12.82 2.35 3.45
C LEU A 184 -12.09 3.61 3.93
N LEU A 185 -12.33 4.73 3.29
CA LEU A 185 -11.75 6.05 3.59
C LEU A 185 -12.80 7.00 4.14
#